data_c499ce0d5d8cbb5e0c601ff6bd88e50f
#
_entry.id   c499ce0d5d8cbb5e0c601ff6bd88e50f
#
_cell.length_a   1.000
_cell.length_b   1.000
_cell.length_c   1.000
_cell.angle_alpha   90.00
_cell.angle_beta   90.00
_cell.angle_gamma   90.00
#
_symmetry.space_group_name_H-M   'P 1'
#
loop_
_entity.id
_entity.type
_entity.pdbx_description
1 polymer ?
#
loop_
_entity_poly.entity_id
_entity_poly.type
_entity_poly.pdbx_seq_one_letter_code
_entity_poly.pdbx_strand_id
1 'polypeptide(L)'
;SLMNVRRHPNILIMGDFNDYPTNNSIAKVLGAVAPKGEVQATKLYNLMDGRKDGTYRYRGEWGILDQLIVSGFLLQGHAGIRTSYDKAQIVRFPFLLEEDEKYGGDIPFRTYWGRKYHGGFSDHLPVCVDFEIGKK
;
A
#
# COMPACT_ATOMS: atom_id res chain seq x y z
N SER A 1 -6.99 21.70 5.58
CA SER A 1 -6.90 20.25 5.43
C SER A 1 -7.67 19.53 6.53
N LEU A 2 -8.02 18.26 6.32
CA LEU A 2 -8.70 17.44 7.35
C LEU A 2 -7.88 17.35 8.65
N MET A 3 -6.55 17.40 8.54
CA MET A 3 -5.65 17.43 9.69
C MET A 3 -5.80 18.68 10.55
N ASN A 4 -6.23 19.80 9.97
CA ASN A 4 -6.42 21.07 10.68
C ASN A 4 -7.83 21.27 11.21
N VAL A 5 -8.81 20.59 10.61
CA VAL A 5 -10.24 20.75 10.94
C VAL A 5 -10.69 19.77 12.03
N ARG A 6 -10.07 18.59 12.09
CA ARG A 6 -10.39 17.55 13.04
C ARG A 6 -9.29 17.39 14.09
N ARG A 7 -9.68 17.22 15.35
CA ARG A 7 -8.73 17.13 16.47
C ARG A 7 -7.84 15.88 16.42
N HIS A 8 -8.38 14.74 15.96
CA HIS A 8 -7.67 13.46 15.83
C HIS A 8 -8.20 12.69 14.61
N PRO A 9 -7.86 13.11 13.38
CA PRO A 9 -8.41 12.48 12.21
C PRO A 9 -7.77 11.11 11.98
N ASN A 10 -8.57 10.05 12.03
CA ASN A 10 -8.18 8.73 11.58
C ASN A 10 -8.38 8.67 10.06
N ILE A 11 -7.30 8.76 9.31
CA ILE A 11 -7.32 8.82 7.85
C ILE A 11 -6.62 7.58 7.31
N LEU A 12 -7.29 6.89 6.39
CA LEU A 12 -6.71 5.88 5.51
C LEU A 12 -6.96 6.31 4.07
N ILE A 13 -5.89 6.36 3.27
CA ILE A 13 -5.91 6.57 1.83
C ILE A 13 -5.29 5.34 1.20
N MET A 14 -6.05 4.67 0.31
CA MET A 14 -5.56 3.44 -0.33
C MET A 14 -6.00 3.36 -1.79
N GLY A 15 -5.21 2.67 -2.59
CA GLY A 15 -5.49 2.41 -4.00
C GLY A 15 -4.25 2.40 -4.88
N ASP A 16 -4.49 2.25 -6.18
CA ASP A 16 -3.48 2.40 -7.22
C ASP A 16 -3.21 3.88 -7.48
N PHE A 17 -2.00 4.32 -7.18
CA PHE A 17 -1.55 5.70 -7.41
C PHE A 17 -0.81 5.87 -8.74
N ASN A 18 -0.48 4.78 -9.43
CA ASN A 18 0.41 4.76 -10.58
C ASN A 18 1.77 5.46 -10.32
N ASP A 19 2.14 5.55 -9.06
CA ASP A 19 3.37 6.17 -8.58
C ASP A 19 3.99 5.36 -7.45
N TYR A 20 5.31 5.39 -7.37
CA TYR A 20 6.05 4.74 -6.29
C TYR A 20 6.01 5.58 -5.01
N PRO A 21 6.20 4.97 -3.83
CA PRO A 21 6.20 5.68 -2.55
C PRO A 21 7.14 6.88 -2.49
N THR A 22 8.26 6.82 -3.20
CA THR A 22 9.29 7.87 -3.23
C THR A 22 9.04 8.97 -4.28
N ASN A 23 8.03 8.82 -5.12
CA ASN A 23 7.71 9.82 -6.13
C ASN A 23 7.23 11.13 -5.49
N ASN A 24 7.48 12.25 -6.17
CA ASN A 24 7.17 13.59 -5.65
C ASN A 24 5.70 13.79 -5.29
N SER A 25 4.79 13.20 -6.07
CA SER A 25 3.34 13.23 -5.82
C SER A 25 2.99 12.71 -4.42
N ILE A 26 3.59 11.62 -4.01
CA ILE A 26 3.34 10.94 -2.73
C ILE A 26 4.23 11.53 -1.63
N ALA A 27 5.55 11.52 -1.83
CA ALA A 27 6.51 11.87 -0.79
C ALA A 27 6.54 13.36 -0.45
N LYS A 28 6.34 14.24 -1.45
CA LYS A 28 6.45 15.69 -1.28
C LYS A 28 5.10 16.40 -1.33
N VAL A 29 4.28 16.15 -2.37
CA VAL A 29 3.01 16.88 -2.54
C VAL A 29 1.98 16.42 -1.53
N LEU A 30 1.74 15.10 -1.42
CA LEU A 30 0.87 14.54 -0.38
C LEU A 30 1.56 14.55 1.00
N GLY A 31 2.89 14.46 1.02
CA GLY A 31 3.69 14.46 2.23
C GLY A 31 3.62 13.14 3.01
N ALA A 32 3.30 12.04 2.34
CA ALA A 32 3.30 10.71 2.94
C ALA A 32 4.72 10.14 2.93
N VAL A 33 5.24 9.82 4.10
CA VAL A 33 6.61 9.36 4.30
C VAL A 33 6.65 7.95 4.91
N ALA A 34 7.82 7.30 4.86
CA ALA A 34 8.01 6.03 5.54
C ALA A 34 7.83 6.18 7.07
N PRO A 35 7.20 5.23 7.76
CA PRO A 35 7.03 5.25 9.21
C PRO A 35 8.33 4.86 9.93
N LYS A 36 9.33 5.73 9.86
CA LYS A 36 10.62 5.56 10.52
C LYS A 36 10.77 6.54 11.68
N GLY A 37 11.32 6.05 12.80
CA GLY A 37 11.54 6.86 13.99
C GLY A 37 10.25 7.24 14.72
N GLU A 38 10.23 8.42 15.33
CA GLU A 38 9.07 8.90 16.09
C GLU A 38 7.93 9.30 15.17
N VAL A 39 6.74 8.78 15.47
CA VAL A 39 5.51 9.06 14.72
C VAL A 39 4.92 10.39 15.18
N GLN A 40 4.73 11.30 14.22
CA GLN A 40 4.02 12.56 14.45
C GLN A 40 2.55 12.43 14.08
N ALA A 41 1.66 12.72 15.02
CA ALA A 41 0.22 12.52 14.89
C ALA A 41 -0.37 13.17 13.63
N THR A 42 0.07 14.36 13.28
CA THR A 42 -0.45 15.17 12.17
C THR A 42 0.18 14.89 10.81
N LYS A 43 1.09 13.94 10.72
CA LYS A 43 1.70 13.52 9.45
C LYS A 43 0.98 12.33 8.83
N LEU A 44 1.19 12.17 7.53
CA LEU A 44 0.79 10.98 6.77
C LEU A 44 1.98 10.04 6.62
N TYR A 45 1.72 8.76 6.76
CA TYR A 45 2.71 7.70 6.67
C TYR A 45 2.29 6.66 5.63
N ASN A 46 3.18 6.34 4.71
CA ASN A 46 2.96 5.32 3.71
C ASN A 46 3.45 3.96 4.22
N LEU A 47 2.54 3.05 4.52
CA LEU A 47 2.85 1.71 5.04
C LEU A 47 3.45 0.78 3.96
N MET A 48 3.47 1.22 2.71
CA MET A 48 4.08 0.48 1.60
C MET A 48 5.51 0.91 1.32
N ASP A 49 5.96 2.04 1.87
CA ASP A 49 7.31 2.55 1.64
C ASP A 49 8.37 1.66 2.29
N GLY A 50 9.44 1.39 1.55
CA GLY A 50 10.56 0.56 2.00
C GLY A 50 10.33 -0.96 1.90
N ARG A 51 9.19 -1.42 1.37
CA ARG A 51 8.97 -2.85 1.11
C ARG A 51 9.80 -3.31 -0.08
N LYS A 52 10.27 -4.56 -0.01
CA LYS A 52 11.08 -5.20 -1.06
C LYS A 52 10.24 -6.01 -2.05
N ASP A 53 9.03 -6.38 -1.67
CA ASP A 53 8.04 -6.99 -2.54
C ASP A 53 7.28 -5.92 -3.33
N GLY A 54 6.41 -6.30 -4.26
CA GLY A 54 5.70 -5.36 -5.10
C GLY A 54 4.25 -5.77 -5.34
N THR A 55 3.45 -4.81 -5.78
CA THR A 55 2.04 -4.99 -6.14
C THR A 55 1.84 -5.18 -7.64
N TYR A 56 2.78 -4.71 -8.43
CA TYR A 56 2.78 -4.76 -9.89
C TYR A 56 4.14 -5.18 -10.41
N ARG A 57 4.17 -5.94 -11.51
CA ARG A 57 5.43 -6.38 -12.13
C ARG A 57 5.54 -5.90 -13.56
N TYR A 58 6.62 -5.17 -13.85
CA TYR A 58 6.91 -4.66 -15.18
C TYR A 58 8.30 -5.07 -15.63
N ARG A 59 8.39 -5.78 -16.77
CA ARG A 59 9.64 -6.27 -17.36
C ARG A 59 10.54 -7.03 -16.38
N GLY A 60 9.92 -7.88 -15.55
CA GLY A 60 10.62 -8.69 -14.57
C GLY A 60 10.90 -8.02 -13.22
N GLU A 61 10.60 -6.72 -13.09
CA GLU A 61 10.82 -5.96 -11.86
C GLU A 61 9.51 -5.71 -11.11
N TRP A 62 9.50 -6.02 -9.82
CA TRP A 62 8.40 -5.71 -8.93
C TRP A 62 8.44 -4.26 -8.47
N GLY A 63 7.32 -3.59 -8.48
CA GLY A 63 7.16 -2.23 -7.99
C GLY A 63 5.89 -2.07 -7.16
N ILE A 64 5.89 -1.06 -6.29
CA ILE A 64 4.76 -0.74 -5.43
C ILE A 64 4.03 0.45 -6.02
N LEU A 65 2.91 0.19 -6.71
CA LEU A 65 2.02 1.20 -7.28
C LEU A 65 0.76 1.41 -6.45
N ASP A 66 0.42 0.42 -5.62
CA ASP A 66 -0.73 0.43 -4.74
C ASP A 66 -0.29 0.82 -3.34
N GLN A 67 -0.85 1.89 -2.82
CA GLN A 67 -0.42 2.52 -1.58
C GLN A 67 -1.43 2.31 -0.46
N LEU A 68 -0.93 2.27 0.77
CA LEU A 68 -1.67 2.29 2.02
C LEU A 68 -1.10 3.41 2.89
N ILE A 69 -1.77 4.53 2.94
CA ILE A 69 -1.31 5.74 3.62
C ILE A 69 -2.24 6.03 4.80
N VAL A 70 -1.68 6.18 5.96
CA VAL A 70 -2.42 6.43 7.20
C VAL A 70 -1.97 7.70 7.90
N SER A 71 -2.87 8.32 8.66
CA SER A 71 -2.49 9.40 9.57
C SER A 71 -1.67 8.88 10.75
N GLY A 72 -0.78 9.71 11.28
CA GLY A 72 -0.03 9.41 12.49
C GLY A 72 -0.92 9.09 13.69
N PHE A 73 -2.12 9.65 13.77
CA PHE A 73 -3.13 9.30 14.79
C PHE A 73 -3.48 7.81 14.78
N LEU A 74 -3.60 7.19 13.60
CA LEU A 74 -3.85 5.75 13.46
C LEU A 74 -2.66 4.90 13.90
N LEU A 75 -1.44 5.40 13.75
CA LEU A 75 -0.23 4.70 14.22
C LEU A 75 -0.05 4.83 15.74
N GLN A 76 -0.50 5.94 16.32
CA GLN A 76 -0.44 6.17 17.77
C GLN A 76 -1.59 5.50 18.55
N GLY A 77 -2.75 5.33 17.92
CA GLY A 77 -3.89 4.63 18.51
C GLY A 77 -4.63 5.37 19.62
N HIS A 78 -4.50 6.69 19.71
CA HIS A 78 -5.12 7.48 20.78
C HIS A 78 -6.66 7.49 20.77
N ALA A 79 -7.28 7.25 19.61
CA ALA A 79 -8.74 7.21 19.46
C ALA A 79 -9.35 5.80 19.56
N GLY A 80 -8.62 4.83 20.12
CA GLY A 80 -9.08 3.46 20.30
C GLY A 80 -9.05 2.60 19.04
N ILE A 81 -8.50 3.09 17.93
CA ILE A 81 -8.21 2.34 16.71
C ILE A 81 -6.77 2.60 16.31
N ARG A 82 -6.03 1.54 15.97
CA ARG A 82 -4.63 1.66 15.57
C ARG A 82 -4.24 0.63 14.51
N THR A 83 -3.19 0.97 13.80
CA THR A 83 -2.48 0.05 12.92
C THR A 83 -0.98 0.26 13.04
N SER A 84 -0.20 -0.52 12.31
CA SER A 84 1.26 -0.41 12.26
C SER A 84 1.79 -0.88 10.91
N TYR A 85 3.06 -0.63 10.64
CA TYR A 85 3.72 -1.01 9.39
C TYR A 85 3.62 -2.52 9.09
N ASP A 86 3.77 -3.36 10.12
CA ASP A 86 3.70 -4.82 10.01
C ASP A 86 2.29 -5.37 9.76
N LYS A 87 1.24 -4.57 9.94
CA LYS A 87 -0.15 -4.92 9.67
C LYS A 87 -0.59 -4.66 8.23
N ALA A 88 0.23 -3.97 7.44
CA ALA A 88 0.03 -3.79 6.01
C ALA A 88 0.70 -4.92 5.23
N GLN A 89 -0.01 -5.50 4.27
CA GLN A 89 0.45 -6.65 3.52
C GLN A 89 0.11 -6.53 2.03
N ILE A 90 0.97 -7.10 1.19
CA ILE A 90 0.66 -7.43 -0.20
C ILE A 90 0.21 -8.89 -0.21
N VAL A 91 -1.00 -9.14 -0.70
CA VAL A 91 -1.58 -10.48 -0.73
C VAL A 91 -1.01 -11.27 -1.91
N ARG A 92 -0.29 -12.37 -1.61
CA ARG A 92 0.42 -13.18 -2.62
C ARG A 92 -0.06 -14.64 -2.57
N PHE A 93 -1.37 -14.86 -2.63
CA PHE A 93 -1.87 -16.22 -2.70
C PHE A 93 -1.45 -16.88 -4.03
N PRO A 94 -1.11 -18.19 -4.04
CA PRO A 94 -0.64 -18.88 -5.23
C PRO A 94 -1.56 -18.74 -6.45
N PHE A 95 -2.89 -18.71 -6.25
CA PHE A 95 -3.84 -18.57 -7.35
C PHE A 95 -3.85 -17.17 -7.99
N LEU A 96 -3.26 -16.15 -7.34
CA LEU A 96 -3.12 -14.79 -7.88
C LEU A 96 -1.87 -14.62 -8.75
N LEU A 97 -1.05 -15.64 -8.82
CA LEU A 97 0.25 -15.64 -9.48
C LEU A 97 0.33 -16.70 -10.56
N GLU A 98 1.15 -16.46 -11.56
CA GLU A 98 1.57 -17.42 -12.57
C GLU A 98 3.06 -17.27 -12.85
N GLU A 99 3.66 -18.24 -13.54
CA GLU A 99 5.07 -18.16 -13.96
C GLU A 99 5.25 -17.10 -15.06
N ASP A 100 6.26 -16.26 -14.90
CA ASP A 100 6.68 -15.33 -15.96
C ASP A 100 7.66 -16.02 -16.91
N GLU A 101 7.14 -16.56 -17.99
CA GLU A 101 7.95 -17.28 -19.01
C GLU A 101 9.02 -16.40 -19.65
N LYS A 102 8.84 -15.08 -19.66
CA LYS A 102 9.76 -14.14 -20.34
C LYS A 102 10.92 -13.71 -19.45
N TYR A 103 10.65 -13.42 -18.20
CA TYR A 103 11.64 -12.85 -17.26
C TYR A 103 11.95 -13.77 -16.08
N GLY A 104 11.25 -14.89 -15.96
CA GLY A 104 11.37 -15.83 -14.85
C GLY A 104 10.69 -15.33 -13.56
N GLY A 105 10.47 -16.25 -12.64
CA GLY A 105 9.77 -15.96 -11.40
C GLY A 105 8.25 -15.79 -11.58
N ASP A 106 7.60 -15.20 -10.59
CA ASP A 106 6.14 -15.04 -10.56
C ASP A 106 5.70 -13.67 -11.06
N ILE A 107 4.56 -13.64 -11.73
CA ILE A 107 3.86 -12.43 -12.18
C ILE A 107 2.39 -12.53 -11.77
N PRO A 108 1.68 -11.40 -11.50
CA PRO A 108 0.25 -11.46 -11.27
C PRO A 108 -0.50 -12.15 -12.40
N PHE A 109 -1.37 -13.11 -12.04
CA PHE A 109 -2.23 -13.82 -12.99
C PHE A 109 -3.37 -12.88 -13.41
N ARG A 110 -3.12 -12.18 -14.53
CA ARG A 110 -3.98 -11.10 -15.01
C ARG A 110 -5.19 -11.58 -15.81
N THR A 111 -6.23 -10.80 -15.82
CA THR A 111 -7.46 -11.08 -16.59
C THR A 111 -7.21 -11.00 -18.09
N TYR A 112 -6.37 -10.03 -18.53
CA TYR A 112 -6.07 -9.79 -19.93
C TYR A 112 -4.58 -9.59 -20.17
N TRP A 113 -4.10 -10.08 -21.32
CA TRP A 113 -2.86 -9.66 -21.95
C TRP A 113 -3.20 -8.76 -23.14
N GLY A 114 -3.04 -7.44 -22.97
CA GLY A 114 -3.52 -6.48 -23.94
C GLY A 114 -5.03 -6.63 -24.18
N ARG A 115 -5.42 -7.05 -25.38
CA ARG A 115 -6.84 -7.28 -25.72
C ARG A 115 -7.27 -8.75 -25.59
N LYS A 116 -6.34 -9.66 -25.32
CA LYS A 116 -6.62 -11.10 -25.24
C LYS A 116 -7.01 -11.47 -23.81
N TYR A 117 -8.17 -12.09 -23.63
CA TYR A 117 -8.58 -12.66 -22.35
C TYR A 117 -7.62 -13.77 -21.94
N HIS A 118 -7.10 -13.69 -20.70
CA HIS A 118 -6.10 -14.61 -20.17
C HIS A 118 -6.65 -15.50 -19.05
N GLY A 119 -7.74 -15.08 -18.42
CA GLY A 119 -8.48 -15.90 -17.45
C GLY A 119 -8.06 -15.75 -16.00
N GLY A 120 -7.14 -14.84 -15.69
CA GLY A 120 -6.75 -14.53 -14.33
C GLY A 120 -7.61 -13.47 -13.66
N PHE A 121 -7.09 -12.83 -12.63
CA PHE A 121 -7.83 -11.95 -11.73
C PHE A 121 -7.49 -10.47 -11.95
N SER A 122 -6.20 -10.11 -11.85
CA SER A 122 -5.72 -8.74 -11.93
C SER A 122 -4.24 -8.71 -12.30
N ASP A 123 -3.79 -7.63 -12.90
CA ASP A 123 -2.37 -7.34 -13.13
C ASP A 123 -1.69 -6.71 -11.90
N HIS A 124 -2.45 -6.40 -10.85
CA HIS A 124 -1.96 -5.98 -9.54
C HIS A 124 -2.28 -7.02 -8.48
N LEU A 125 -1.41 -7.13 -7.48
CA LEU A 125 -1.70 -7.89 -6.27
C LEU A 125 -2.48 -7.03 -5.28
N PRO A 126 -3.46 -7.62 -4.56
CA PRO A 126 -4.21 -6.89 -3.54
C PRO A 126 -3.32 -6.43 -2.40
N VAL A 127 -3.66 -5.28 -1.82
CA VAL A 127 -3.07 -4.78 -0.58
C VAL A 127 -4.12 -4.76 0.52
N CYS A 128 -3.72 -5.07 1.74
CA CYS A 128 -4.60 -5.00 2.90
C CYS A 128 -3.85 -4.45 4.12
N VAL A 129 -4.61 -3.92 5.05
CA VAL A 129 -4.11 -3.47 6.34
C VAL A 129 -5.11 -3.81 7.44
N ASP A 130 -4.62 -4.37 8.52
CA ASP A 130 -5.42 -4.69 9.69
C ASP A 130 -5.40 -3.57 10.70
N PHE A 131 -6.53 -3.34 11.37
CA PHE A 131 -6.67 -2.41 12.46
C PHE A 131 -7.00 -3.15 13.75
N GLU A 132 -6.38 -2.71 14.83
CA GLU A 132 -6.76 -3.11 16.18
C GLU A 132 -7.74 -2.10 16.75
N ILE A 133 -8.84 -2.59 17.31
CA ILE A 133 -9.81 -1.77 18.03
C ILE A 133 -9.61 -2.02 19.51
N GLY A 134 -9.21 -0.97 20.24
CA GLY A 134 -9.06 -1.02 21.68
C GLY A 134 -10.42 -1.08 22.40
N LYS A 135 -10.47 -1.81 23.52
CA LYS A 135 -11.62 -1.70 24.45
C LYS A 135 -11.61 -0.31 25.06
N LYS A 136 -12.74 0.31 25.04
CA LYS A 136 -12.97 1.54 25.81
C LYS A 136 -12.87 1.26 27.31
#